data_331759203a73a45c46a3ff425cf212bc
#
_entry.id   331759203a73a45c46a3ff425cf212bc
#
_cell.length_a   1.000
_cell.length_b   1.000
_cell.length_c   1.000
_cell.angle_alpha   90.00
_cell.angle_beta   90.00
_cell.angle_gamma   90.00
#
_symmetry.space_group_name_H-M   'P 1'
#
loop_
_entity.id
_entity.type
_entity.pdbx_description
1 polymer ?
#
loop_
_entity_poly.entity_id
_entity_poly.type
_entity_poly.pdbx_seq_one_letter_code
_entity_poly.pdbx_strand_id
1 'polypeptide(L)'
;LALSIPGALHQAEGPKTLLRRLARNQLPEAVLNAPKRGFNLALAPWLMKHKRFNPKRIWSLLQKQPLQVSHRSFWGSWILLRLSGRFKPYWRYVVLAEWLAQC
;
A
#
# COMPACT_ATOMS: atom_id res chain seq x y z
N LEU A 1 -14.92 -21.92 13.74
CA LEU A 1 -14.75 -23.07 12.83
C LEU A 1 -13.38 -23.11 12.18
N ALA A 2 -12.91 -22.02 11.62
CA ALA A 2 -11.59 -21.99 10.98
C ALA A 2 -10.45 -22.32 11.95
N LEU A 3 -10.57 -21.91 13.21
CA LEU A 3 -9.56 -22.18 14.25
C LEU A 3 -9.52 -23.64 14.72
N SER A 4 -10.60 -24.41 14.49
CA SER A 4 -10.64 -25.83 14.84
C SER A 4 -9.97 -26.73 13.81
N ILE A 5 -9.62 -26.20 12.63
CA ILE A 5 -8.99 -26.95 11.55
C ILE A 5 -7.46 -26.92 11.75
N PRO A 6 -6.77 -28.07 11.62
CA PRO A 6 -5.31 -28.10 11.72
C PRO A 6 -4.64 -27.12 10.75
N GLY A 7 -3.63 -26.40 11.21
CA GLY A 7 -2.93 -25.40 10.40
C GLY A 7 -2.33 -25.94 9.10
N ALA A 8 -1.91 -27.22 9.12
CA ALA A 8 -1.38 -27.87 7.91
C ALA A 8 -2.40 -27.92 6.77
N LEU A 9 -3.69 -28.07 7.07
CA LEU A 9 -4.75 -28.11 6.05
C LEU A 9 -5.03 -26.73 5.44
N HIS A 10 -4.74 -25.66 6.16
CA HIS A 10 -4.89 -24.31 5.64
C HIS A 10 -3.91 -23.97 4.51
N GLN A 11 -2.77 -24.63 4.48
CA GLN A 11 -1.68 -24.32 3.56
C GLN A 11 -1.17 -25.50 2.75
N ALA A 12 -1.87 -26.65 2.76
CA ALA A 12 -1.41 -27.87 2.12
C ALA A 12 -1.15 -27.71 0.61
N GLU A 13 -1.92 -26.89 -0.08
CA GLU A 13 -1.80 -26.63 -1.52
C GLU A 13 -1.41 -25.17 -1.81
N GLY A 14 -0.76 -24.49 -0.85
CA GLY A 14 -0.39 -23.10 -0.95
C GLY A 14 -1.35 -22.16 -0.20
N PRO A 15 -1.25 -20.83 -0.40
CA PRO A 15 -2.10 -19.87 0.27
C PRO A 15 -3.58 -20.10 -0.01
N LYS A 16 -4.43 -19.95 0.99
CA LYS A 16 -5.89 -20.06 0.88
C LYS A 16 -6.38 -21.41 0.38
N THR A 17 -5.70 -22.49 0.76
CA THR A 17 -6.03 -23.86 0.34
C THR A 17 -7.50 -24.21 0.56
N LEU A 18 -8.04 -23.95 1.76
CA LEU A 18 -9.43 -24.28 2.10
C LEU A 18 -10.42 -23.49 1.25
N LEU A 19 -10.17 -22.21 1.04
CA LEU A 19 -11.02 -21.36 0.19
C LEU A 19 -11.01 -21.85 -1.25
N ARG A 20 -9.86 -22.24 -1.77
CA ARG A 20 -9.73 -22.80 -3.12
C ARG A 20 -10.49 -24.10 -3.26
N ARG A 21 -10.42 -24.99 -2.27
CA ARG A 21 -11.17 -26.26 -2.26
C ARG A 21 -12.68 -26.04 -2.25
N LEU A 22 -13.14 -25.10 -1.43
CA LEU A 22 -14.57 -24.75 -1.37
C LEU A 22 -15.06 -24.11 -2.68
N ALA A 23 -14.22 -23.35 -3.35
CA ALA A 23 -14.58 -22.65 -4.56
C ALA A 23 -14.49 -23.49 -5.83
N ARG A 24 -13.86 -24.67 -5.80
CA ARG A 24 -13.60 -25.49 -6.99
C ARG A 24 -14.83 -25.78 -7.83
N ASN A 25 -15.97 -26.02 -7.19
CA ASN A 25 -17.22 -26.35 -7.89
C ASN A 25 -18.04 -25.11 -8.27
N GLN A 26 -17.64 -23.93 -7.84
CA GLN A 26 -18.42 -22.70 -8.01
C GLN A 26 -17.77 -21.67 -8.94
N LEU A 27 -16.46 -21.77 -9.13
CA LEU A 27 -15.69 -20.81 -9.93
C LEU A 27 -14.99 -21.48 -11.10
N PRO A 28 -14.83 -20.77 -12.24
CA PRO A 28 -14.03 -21.27 -13.35
C PRO A 28 -12.60 -21.56 -12.93
N GLU A 29 -12.00 -22.59 -13.51
CA GLU A 29 -10.63 -22.99 -13.22
C GLU A 29 -9.62 -21.88 -13.48
N ALA A 30 -9.85 -21.05 -14.49
CA ALA A 30 -9.00 -19.90 -14.79
C ALA A 30 -8.94 -18.89 -13.63
N VAL A 31 -10.04 -18.72 -12.89
CA VAL A 31 -10.08 -17.83 -11.71
C VAL A 31 -9.32 -18.45 -10.54
N LEU A 32 -9.48 -19.76 -10.32
CA LEU A 32 -8.81 -20.49 -9.23
C LEU A 32 -7.29 -20.50 -9.42
N ASN A 33 -6.83 -20.62 -10.65
CA ASN A 33 -5.41 -20.72 -10.99
C ASN A 33 -4.80 -19.38 -11.42
N ALA A 34 -5.56 -18.29 -11.37
CA ALA A 34 -5.05 -16.97 -11.69
C ALA A 34 -3.89 -16.59 -10.74
N PRO A 35 -2.79 -16.03 -11.25
CA PRO A 35 -1.70 -15.58 -10.40
C PRO A 35 -2.20 -14.48 -9.46
N LYS A 36 -1.64 -14.47 -8.24
CA LYS A 36 -1.95 -13.42 -7.28
C LYS A 36 -1.57 -12.06 -7.84
N ARG A 37 -2.57 -11.24 -8.09
CA ARG A 37 -2.37 -9.84 -8.43
C ARG A 37 -2.57 -9.00 -7.17
N GLY A 38 -1.54 -8.31 -6.72
CA GLY A 38 -1.65 -7.37 -5.62
C GLY A 38 -2.56 -6.20 -5.98
N PHE A 39 -2.95 -5.44 -4.99
CA PHE A 39 -3.71 -4.21 -5.18
C PHE A 39 -2.79 -3.20 -5.87
N ASN A 40 -2.86 -3.15 -7.19
CA ASN A 40 -1.93 -2.37 -8.02
C ASN A 40 -2.57 -1.03 -8.41
N LEU A 41 -2.47 -0.07 -7.51
CA LEU A 41 -2.84 1.31 -7.81
C LEU A 41 -1.65 2.04 -8.42
N ALA A 42 -1.87 2.73 -9.53
CA ALA A 42 -0.86 3.60 -10.13
C ALA A 42 -0.76 4.91 -9.33
N LEU A 43 -0.26 4.82 -8.09
CA LEU A 43 -0.18 5.95 -7.18
C LEU A 43 0.90 6.96 -7.56
N ALA A 44 1.99 6.51 -8.16
CA ALA A 44 3.11 7.40 -8.47
C ALA A 44 2.73 8.57 -9.40
N PRO A 45 2.09 8.35 -10.57
CA PRO A 45 1.64 9.47 -11.40
C PRO A 45 0.62 10.37 -10.70
N TRP A 46 -0.28 9.77 -9.95
CA TRP A 46 -1.31 10.49 -9.22
C TRP A 46 -0.72 11.41 -8.15
N LEU A 47 0.22 10.91 -7.36
CA LEU A 47 0.92 11.68 -6.34
C LEU A 47 1.72 12.85 -6.95
N MET A 48 2.31 12.65 -8.12
CA MET A 48 3.08 13.68 -8.79
C MET A 48 2.21 14.79 -9.40
N LYS A 49 1.02 14.46 -9.88
CA LYS A 49 0.16 15.40 -10.62
C LYS A 49 -0.83 16.14 -9.74
N HIS A 50 -1.30 15.53 -8.66
CA HIS A 50 -2.35 16.11 -7.85
C HIS A 50 -1.81 17.23 -6.95
N LYS A 51 -2.43 18.42 -7.01
CA LYS A 51 -2.00 19.59 -6.23
C LYS A 51 -2.01 19.35 -4.72
N ARG A 52 -2.93 18.53 -4.24
CA ARG A 52 -3.06 18.18 -2.81
C ARG A 52 -1.79 17.52 -2.27
N PHE A 53 -1.07 16.81 -3.11
CA PHE A 53 0.15 16.06 -2.71
C PHE A 53 1.43 16.77 -3.13
N ASN A 54 1.36 18.06 -3.43
CA ASN A 54 2.54 18.86 -3.70
C ASN A 54 3.50 18.81 -2.50
N PRO A 55 4.80 18.56 -2.73
CA PRO A 55 5.76 18.41 -1.63
C PRO A 55 5.88 19.66 -0.75
N LYS A 56 5.73 20.84 -1.31
CA LYS A 56 5.75 22.07 -0.53
C LYS A 56 4.59 22.15 0.46
N ARG A 57 3.40 21.74 0.03
CA ARG A 57 2.23 21.68 0.91
C ARG A 57 2.41 20.64 2.01
N ILE A 58 2.82 19.43 1.63
CA ILE A 58 3.01 18.33 2.59
C ILE A 58 4.10 18.71 3.61
N TRP A 59 5.21 19.27 3.17
CA TRP A 59 6.27 19.72 4.04
C TRP A 59 5.77 20.79 5.02
N SER A 60 5.01 21.77 4.53
CA SER A 60 4.40 22.80 5.37
C SER A 60 3.49 22.22 6.46
N LEU A 61 2.66 21.22 6.11
CA LEU A 61 1.79 20.54 7.07
C LEU A 61 2.60 19.80 8.15
N LEU A 62 3.67 19.14 7.77
CA LEU A 62 4.54 18.41 8.69
C LEU A 62 5.26 19.35 9.65
N GLN A 63 5.68 20.53 9.19
CA GLN A 63 6.38 21.50 10.02
C GLN A 63 5.50 22.16 11.09
N LYS A 64 4.20 22.19 10.88
CA LYS A 64 3.25 22.74 11.87
C LYS A 64 3.13 21.88 13.12
N GLN A 65 3.59 20.65 13.07
CA GLN A 65 3.53 19.70 14.17
C GLN A 65 4.87 19.63 14.91
N PRO A 66 4.87 19.30 16.22
CA PRO A 66 6.12 19.15 16.98
C PRO A 66 6.87 17.85 16.62
N LEU A 67 6.84 17.46 15.36
CA LEU A 67 7.51 16.28 14.85
C LEU A 67 8.84 16.68 14.22
N GLN A 68 9.88 15.92 14.56
CA GLN A 68 11.17 16.10 13.92
C GLN A 68 11.26 15.24 12.66
N VAL A 69 10.87 15.83 11.54
CA VAL A 69 10.99 15.18 10.23
C VAL A 69 12.27 15.67 9.57
N SER A 70 13.12 14.72 9.16
CA SER A 70 14.37 15.05 8.46
C SER A 70 14.07 15.66 7.08
N HIS A 71 14.59 16.84 6.84
CA HIS A 71 14.47 17.52 5.56
C HIS A 71 15.04 16.67 4.43
N ARG A 72 16.20 16.05 4.65
CA ARG A 72 16.84 15.19 3.64
C ARG A 72 15.99 13.96 3.31
N SER A 73 15.45 13.31 4.33
CA SER A 73 14.60 12.12 4.13
C SER A 73 13.33 12.47 3.36
N PHE A 74 12.68 13.57 3.72
CA PHE A 74 11.46 13.99 3.05
C PHE A 74 11.71 14.33 1.58
N TRP A 75 12.62 15.23 1.29
CA TRP A 75 12.90 15.65 -0.07
C TRP A 75 13.56 14.53 -0.90
N GLY A 76 14.36 13.68 -0.26
CA GLY A 76 14.89 12.48 -0.88
C GLY A 76 13.79 11.52 -1.33
N SER A 77 12.74 11.35 -0.52
CA SER A 77 11.60 10.51 -0.89
C SER A 77 10.84 11.05 -2.10
N TRP A 78 10.68 12.37 -2.18
CA TRP A 78 10.06 13.03 -3.34
C TRP A 78 10.90 12.86 -4.62
N ILE A 79 12.20 13.06 -4.52
CA ILE A 79 13.13 12.85 -5.64
C ILE A 79 13.08 11.40 -6.11
N LEU A 80 13.07 10.44 -5.17
CA LEU A 80 12.97 9.03 -5.48
C LEU A 80 11.68 8.69 -6.23
N LEU A 81 10.57 9.27 -5.81
CA LEU A 81 9.29 9.14 -6.51
C LEU A 81 9.39 9.65 -7.95
N ARG A 82 9.96 10.83 -8.15
CA ARG A 82 10.05 11.45 -9.47
C ARG A 82 10.98 10.70 -10.42
N LEU A 83 12.11 10.20 -9.91
CA LEU A 83 13.13 9.55 -10.75
C LEU A 83 12.85 8.08 -11.00
N SER A 84 12.32 7.35 -10.03
CA SER A 84 12.16 5.90 -10.13
C SER A 84 10.72 5.41 -9.97
N GLY A 85 9.79 6.28 -9.65
CA GLY A 85 8.40 5.91 -9.43
C GLY A 85 8.15 5.17 -8.10
N ARG A 86 9.15 5.07 -7.23
CA ARG A 86 8.99 4.47 -5.91
C ARG A 86 8.22 5.41 -5.00
N PHE A 87 6.95 5.12 -4.80
CA PHE A 87 6.05 6.02 -4.08
C PHE A 87 5.98 5.78 -2.57
N LYS A 88 6.33 4.59 -2.08
CA LYS A 88 6.13 4.21 -0.67
C LYS A 88 6.80 5.17 0.33
N PRO A 89 8.06 5.58 0.16
CA PRO A 89 8.67 6.52 1.10
C PRO A 89 7.94 7.86 1.17
N TYR A 90 7.57 8.43 0.04
CA TYR A 90 6.85 9.70 -0.02
C TYR A 90 5.40 9.55 0.48
N TRP A 91 4.74 8.46 0.15
CA TRP A 91 3.38 8.15 0.58
C TRP A 91 3.23 8.17 2.09
N ARG A 92 4.23 7.69 2.82
CA ARG A 92 4.24 7.72 4.30
C ARG A 92 4.10 9.14 4.82
N TYR A 93 4.82 10.08 4.24
CA TYR A 93 4.74 11.49 4.63
C TYR A 93 3.39 12.11 4.27
N VAL A 94 2.84 11.76 3.13
CA VAL A 94 1.52 12.23 2.71
C VAL A 94 0.44 11.75 3.68
N VAL A 95 0.43 10.48 4.02
CA VAL A 95 -0.55 9.90 4.96
C VAL A 95 -0.42 10.57 6.33
N LEU A 96 0.79 10.73 6.83
CA LEU A 96 1.03 11.38 8.12
C LEU A 96 0.56 12.83 8.11
N ALA A 97 0.91 13.59 7.09
CA ALA A 97 0.51 14.99 6.98
C ALA A 97 -1.01 15.17 6.90
N GLU A 98 -1.68 14.37 6.09
CA GLU A 98 -3.14 14.44 5.94
C GLU A 98 -3.85 14.01 7.23
N TRP A 99 -3.34 13.01 7.91
CA TRP A 99 -3.90 12.58 9.19
C TRP A 99 -3.76 13.68 10.25
N LEU A 100 -2.59 14.29 10.36
CA LEU A 100 -2.34 15.37 11.30
C LEU A 100 -3.17 16.62 11.00
N ALA A 101 -3.43 16.89 9.73
CA ALA A 101 -4.26 18.02 9.33
C ALA A 101 -5.72 17.91 9.79
N GLN A 102 -6.18 16.69 10.09
CA GLN A 102 -7.54 16.41 10.58
C GLN A 102 -7.65 16.46 12.11
N CYS A 103 -6.54 16.52 12.82
CA CYS A 103 -6.51 16.55 14.29
C CYS A 103 -6.66 17.95 14.89
#